data_586df7aeca4d7f310dab8e606d11bef1
#
_entry.id   586df7aeca4d7f310dab8e606d11bef1
#
_cell.length_a   1.000
_cell.length_b   1.000
_cell.length_c   1.000
_cell.angle_alpha   90.00
_cell.angle_beta   90.00
_cell.angle_gamma   90.00
#
_symmetry.space_group_name_H-M   'P 1'
#
loop_
_entity.id
_entity.type
_entity.pdbx_description
1 polymer ?
#
loop_
_entity_poly.entity_id
_entity_poly.type
_entity_poly.pdbx_seq_one_letter_code
_entity_poly.pdbx_strand_id
1 'polypeptide(L)'
;MGFYVKFWGTRGSIPTPGYATQKYGGNTSCVEVRVDDCIFICDGGSGVRELGIDILRRDNHPKKFHMFFSHSHWDHIQGFPFFTPAYLPNYQLVIYGTKQGDDKIYNLLSGQMSSAYFPVDFSELQGNILSDFIGQGGRELDGVHVDYYPQPHPGGSWAFSFEKNGRKAVYATDSEIDVLIENKDKTAGNLDVPRKLPKKLVDFVRGADLLVSDGQYSDEEYKTKEGWGHARATTVVDLALQAGVQQLAIFHHDPMHTDDMVEDKIAVCQRRIDRLGGKLRVFGAREGVELRLD
;
A
#
# COMPACT_ATOMS: atom_id res chain seq x y z
N MET A 1 -22.35 0.00 -8.39
CA MET A 1 -21.12 -0.43 -9.09
C MET A 1 -20.15 0.73 -9.05
N GLY A 2 -18.85 0.48 -8.89
CA GLY A 2 -17.85 1.55 -8.85
C GLY A 2 -16.48 1.02 -8.46
N PHE A 3 -15.45 1.85 -8.65
CA PHE A 3 -14.07 1.55 -8.27
C PHE A 3 -13.62 2.54 -7.20
N TYR A 4 -13.40 2.06 -5.98
CA TYR A 4 -13.08 2.87 -4.82
C TYR A 4 -11.78 2.41 -4.18
N VAL A 5 -11.00 3.36 -3.63
CA VAL A 5 -9.84 3.09 -2.79
C VAL A 5 -10.01 3.87 -1.49
N LYS A 6 -9.92 3.18 -0.34
CA LYS A 6 -10.06 3.78 0.99
C LYS A 6 -8.87 3.45 1.86
N PHE A 7 -8.37 4.44 2.58
CA PHE A 7 -7.23 4.31 3.48
C PHE A 7 -7.73 4.04 4.90
N TRP A 8 -7.26 2.95 5.52
CA TRP A 8 -7.58 2.54 6.88
C TRP A 8 -6.40 2.66 7.83
N GLY A 9 -5.19 2.69 7.28
CA GLY A 9 -3.95 2.95 7.97
C GLY A 9 -2.90 3.42 6.96
N THR A 10 -2.14 4.44 7.31
CA THR A 10 -1.23 5.17 6.40
C THR A 10 0.17 5.36 6.97
N ARG A 11 0.41 4.96 8.24
CA ARG A 11 1.71 5.06 8.91
C ARG A 11 2.62 3.88 8.60
N GLY A 12 3.91 4.16 8.57
CA GLY A 12 4.95 3.15 8.50
C GLY A 12 5.49 2.75 9.88
N SER A 13 6.09 1.59 9.93
CA SER A 13 6.88 1.02 11.01
C SER A 13 6.12 0.70 12.30
N ILE A 14 5.32 1.61 12.85
CA ILE A 14 4.60 1.43 14.11
C ILE A 14 3.37 2.34 14.18
N PRO A 15 2.27 1.94 14.86
CA PRO A 15 1.15 2.83 15.11
C PRO A 15 1.58 4.05 15.93
N THR A 16 1.14 5.24 15.51
CA THR A 16 1.48 6.52 16.14
C THR A 16 0.21 7.29 16.53
N PRO A 17 -0.60 6.80 17.49
CA PRO A 17 -1.76 7.51 17.97
C PRO A 17 -1.32 8.74 18.75
N GLY A 18 -1.94 9.89 18.48
CA GLY A 18 -1.61 11.10 19.21
C GLY A 18 -2.14 12.36 18.55
N TYR A 19 -2.07 13.47 19.27
CA TYR A 19 -2.58 14.77 18.79
C TYR A 19 -1.88 15.23 17.50
N ALA A 20 -0.57 14.99 17.40
CA ALA A 20 0.24 15.44 16.28
C ALA A 20 0.02 14.63 14.97
N THR A 21 -0.75 13.55 15.02
CA THR A 21 -0.97 12.62 13.90
C THR A 21 -2.45 12.41 13.55
N GLN A 22 -3.34 13.26 14.10
CA GLN A 22 -4.79 13.10 13.95
C GLN A 22 -5.29 13.32 12.53
N LYS A 23 -4.66 14.21 11.77
CA LYS A 23 -5.10 14.56 10.42
C LYS A 23 -4.85 13.44 9.42
N TYR A 24 -3.66 12.85 9.45
CA TYR A 24 -3.28 11.77 8.54
C TYR A 24 -3.59 10.38 9.09
N GLY A 25 -3.74 10.28 10.40
CA GLY A 25 -4.01 9.03 11.10
C GLY A 25 -2.76 8.40 11.71
N GLY A 26 -2.95 7.51 12.67
CA GLY A 26 -1.88 6.82 13.40
C GLY A 26 -1.84 5.31 13.18
N ASN A 27 -2.76 4.74 12.40
CA ASN A 27 -2.76 3.31 12.09
C ASN A 27 -1.75 2.96 11.00
N THR A 28 -1.17 1.76 11.11
CA THR A 28 -0.24 1.23 10.10
C THR A 28 -0.98 0.62 8.92
N SER A 29 -0.23 0.31 7.88
CA SER A 29 -0.61 0.04 6.51
C SER A 29 -1.84 -0.85 6.35
N CYS A 30 -2.93 -0.28 5.84
CA CYS A 30 -4.13 -1.01 5.40
C CYS A 30 -4.89 -0.16 4.38
N VAL A 31 -5.07 -0.69 3.17
CA VAL A 31 -5.80 -0.05 2.09
C VAL A 31 -6.86 -1.00 1.55
N GLU A 32 -8.11 -0.52 1.48
CA GLU A 32 -9.21 -1.22 0.83
C GLU A 32 -9.31 -0.76 -0.63
N VAL A 33 -9.25 -1.70 -1.56
CA VAL A 33 -9.63 -1.51 -2.96
C VAL A 33 -10.96 -2.22 -3.16
N ARG A 34 -12.03 -1.46 -3.44
CA ARG A 34 -13.36 -2.00 -3.66
C ARG A 34 -13.77 -1.78 -5.11
N VAL A 35 -14.05 -2.87 -5.80
CA VAL A 35 -14.47 -2.85 -7.21
C VAL A 35 -15.79 -3.59 -7.30
N ASP A 36 -16.86 -2.85 -7.58
CA ASP A 36 -18.24 -3.35 -7.52
C ASP A 36 -18.54 -4.00 -6.15
N ASP A 37 -18.85 -5.31 -6.12
CA ASP A 37 -19.12 -6.07 -4.91
C ASP A 37 -17.89 -6.82 -4.38
N CYS A 38 -16.68 -6.59 -4.94
CA CYS A 38 -15.46 -7.26 -4.53
C CYS A 38 -14.63 -6.37 -3.62
N ILE A 39 -14.08 -6.94 -2.54
CA ILE A 39 -13.18 -6.25 -1.62
C ILE A 39 -11.80 -6.90 -1.66
N PHE A 40 -10.81 -6.09 -2.01
CA PHE A 40 -9.38 -6.41 -1.99
C PHE A 40 -8.74 -5.59 -0.87
N ILE A 41 -8.02 -6.26 0.02
CA ILE A 41 -7.38 -5.66 1.18
C ILE A 41 -5.87 -5.73 0.98
N CYS A 42 -5.23 -4.59 0.92
CA CYS A 42 -3.77 -4.48 0.83
C CYS A 42 -3.22 -4.20 2.22
N ASP A 43 -2.46 -5.15 2.73
CA ASP A 43 -1.87 -5.23 4.05
C ASP A 43 -2.87 -5.26 5.24
N GLY A 44 -2.42 -5.90 6.31
CA GLY A 44 -3.14 -6.11 7.55
C GLY A 44 -2.45 -5.43 8.75
N GLY A 45 -1.95 -4.19 8.57
CA GLY A 45 -1.50 -3.36 9.68
C GLY A 45 -2.64 -3.01 10.63
N SER A 46 -2.39 -2.17 11.63
CA SER A 46 -3.39 -1.88 12.68
C SER A 46 -4.71 -1.30 12.12
N GLY A 47 -4.68 -0.65 10.94
CA GLY A 47 -5.86 -0.15 10.27
C GLY A 47 -6.88 -1.21 9.85
N VAL A 48 -6.47 -2.48 9.69
CA VAL A 48 -7.39 -3.56 9.28
C VAL A 48 -8.48 -3.83 10.32
N ARG A 49 -8.23 -3.53 11.59
CA ARG A 49 -9.23 -3.61 12.66
C ARG A 49 -10.44 -2.72 12.36
N GLU A 50 -10.18 -1.46 12.03
CA GLU A 50 -11.25 -0.49 11.72
C GLU A 50 -11.98 -0.88 10.42
N LEU A 51 -11.26 -1.35 9.40
CA LEU A 51 -11.86 -1.91 8.19
C LEU A 51 -12.81 -3.06 8.52
N GLY A 52 -12.39 -4.01 9.35
CA GLY A 52 -13.22 -5.16 9.75
C GLY A 52 -14.53 -4.73 10.43
N ILE A 53 -14.46 -3.75 11.34
CA ILE A 53 -15.64 -3.18 12.02
C ILE A 53 -16.56 -2.47 11.02
N ASP A 54 -16.00 -1.67 10.12
CA ASP A 54 -16.78 -0.93 9.11
C ASP A 54 -17.47 -1.88 8.13
N ILE A 55 -16.78 -2.91 7.63
CA ILE A 55 -17.40 -3.93 6.76
C ILE A 55 -18.64 -4.53 7.41
N LEU A 56 -18.56 -4.92 8.69
CA LEU A 56 -19.68 -5.54 9.38
C LEU A 56 -20.89 -4.61 9.60
N ARG A 57 -20.68 -3.30 9.47
CA ARG A 57 -21.74 -2.28 9.56
C ARG A 57 -22.39 -1.94 8.22
N ARG A 58 -21.77 -2.35 7.11
CA ARG A 58 -22.29 -2.09 5.76
C ARG A 58 -23.45 -3.03 5.45
N ASP A 59 -24.55 -2.50 4.95
CA ASP A 59 -25.62 -3.32 4.41
C ASP A 59 -25.12 -4.11 3.18
N ASN A 60 -25.51 -5.39 3.07
CA ASN A 60 -25.22 -6.24 1.92
C ASN A 60 -23.72 -6.33 1.51
N HIS A 61 -22.80 -6.28 2.48
CA HIS A 61 -21.39 -6.44 2.19
C HIS A 61 -21.02 -7.87 1.76
N PRO A 62 -20.00 -8.05 0.90
CA PRO A 62 -19.54 -9.37 0.50
C PRO A 62 -19.02 -10.16 1.70
N LYS A 63 -19.09 -11.49 1.60
CA LYS A 63 -18.56 -12.41 2.62
C LYS A 63 -17.21 -12.99 2.24
N LYS A 64 -16.70 -12.66 1.05
CA LYS A 64 -15.38 -13.07 0.55
C LYS A 64 -14.48 -11.84 0.43
N PHE A 65 -13.27 -11.97 0.95
CA PHE A 65 -12.23 -10.96 0.89
C PHE A 65 -10.97 -11.51 0.26
N HIS A 66 -10.33 -10.73 -0.59
CA HIS A 66 -9.03 -11.01 -1.17
C HIS A 66 -7.97 -10.19 -0.42
N MET A 67 -7.02 -10.86 0.24
CA MET A 67 -5.98 -10.21 1.03
C MET A 67 -4.61 -10.34 0.38
N PHE A 68 -3.95 -9.22 0.20
CA PHE A 68 -2.62 -9.10 -0.39
C PHE A 68 -1.69 -8.48 0.62
N PHE A 69 -0.58 -9.12 0.89
CA PHE A 69 0.44 -8.58 1.77
C PHE A 69 1.66 -8.20 0.96
N SER A 70 2.05 -6.92 1.04
CA SER A 70 3.25 -6.43 0.37
C SER A 70 4.48 -7.18 0.87
N HIS A 71 4.58 -7.38 2.17
CA HIS A 71 5.61 -8.17 2.84
C HIS A 71 5.21 -8.46 4.29
N SER A 72 6.13 -8.99 5.10
CA SER A 72 5.82 -9.52 6.44
C SER A 72 6.36 -8.69 7.61
N HIS A 73 6.75 -7.42 7.40
CA HIS A 73 7.09 -6.56 8.54
C HIS A 73 5.86 -6.32 9.44
N TRP A 74 6.11 -6.05 10.72
CA TRP A 74 5.07 -5.97 11.74
C TRP A 74 3.94 -5.01 11.41
N ASP A 75 4.26 -3.85 10.90
CA ASP A 75 3.31 -2.80 10.56
C ASP A 75 2.38 -3.15 9.38
N HIS A 76 2.67 -4.25 8.68
CA HIS A 76 1.83 -4.79 7.60
C HIS A 76 1.00 -6.00 8.01
N ILE A 77 1.30 -6.64 9.15
CA ILE A 77 0.62 -7.88 9.57
C ILE A 77 0.01 -7.82 10.98
N GLN A 78 0.45 -6.90 11.85
CA GLN A 78 0.11 -6.88 13.28
C GLN A 78 -1.39 -6.72 13.60
N GLY A 79 -2.15 -6.14 12.67
CA GLY A 79 -3.59 -5.95 12.85
C GLY A 79 -4.44 -7.17 12.50
N PHE A 80 -3.89 -8.13 11.77
CA PHE A 80 -4.63 -9.30 11.30
C PHE A 80 -5.34 -10.07 12.42
N PRO A 81 -4.75 -10.31 13.61
CA PRO A 81 -5.43 -10.97 14.73
C PRO A 81 -6.67 -10.22 15.23
N PHE A 82 -6.86 -8.97 14.84
CA PHE A 82 -8.00 -8.12 15.20
C PHE A 82 -8.98 -7.88 14.05
N PHE A 83 -8.82 -8.59 12.93
CA PHE A 83 -9.73 -8.51 11.79
C PHE A 83 -10.99 -9.34 12.08
N THR A 84 -12.02 -8.70 12.61
CA THR A 84 -13.25 -9.35 13.08
C THR A 84 -13.89 -10.33 12.10
N PRO A 85 -13.94 -10.08 10.76
CA PRO A 85 -14.51 -11.04 9.83
C PRO A 85 -13.82 -12.42 9.83
N ALA A 86 -12.54 -12.52 10.21
CA ALA A 86 -11.84 -13.81 10.30
C ALA A 86 -12.40 -14.75 11.39
N TYR A 87 -13.12 -14.20 12.37
CA TYR A 87 -13.75 -14.95 13.46
C TYR A 87 -15.17 -15.43 13.16
N LEU A 88 -15.70 -15.12 12.00
CA LEU A 88 -17.11 -15.38 11.66
C LEU A 88 -17.25 -16.52 10.65
N PRO A 89 -18.07 -17.57 10.91
CA PRO A 89 -18.08 -18.81 10.13
C PRO A 89 -18.56 -18.65 8.66
N ASN A 90 -19.26 -17.58 8.35
CA ASN A 90 -19.82 -17.35 7.01
C ASN A 90 -18.92 -16.47 6.13
N TYR A 91 -17.68 -16.19 6.57
CA TYR A 91 -16.73 -15.36 5.83
C TYR A 91 -15.61 -16.20 5.24
N GLN A 92 -15.12 -15.77 4.10
CA GLN A 92 -13.97 -16.36 3.42
C GLN A 92 -12.89 -15.31 3.21
N LEU A 93 -11.67 -15.63 3.63
CA LEU A 93 -10.48 -14.83 3.40
C LEU A 93 -9.55 -15.63 2.49
N VAL A 94 -9.19 -15.06 1.35
CA VAL A 94 -8.19 -15.65 0.46
C VAL A 94 -6.92 -14.83 0.54
N ILE A 95 -5.86 -15.41 1.05
CA ILE A 95 -4.54 -14.78 1.20
C ILE A 95 -3.68 -15.17 0.00
N TYR A 96 -3.17 -14.17 -0.73
CA TYR A 96 -2.45 -14.41 -1.98
C TYR A 96 -0.94 -14.36 -1.81
N GLY A 97 -0.27 -15.44 -2.22
CA GLY A 97 1.15 -15.45 -2.54
C GLY A 97 1.41 -15.03 -4.00
N THR A 98 2.67 -14.90 -4.37
CA THR A 98 3.06 -14.54 -5.74
C THR A 98 3.27 -15.74 -6.65
N LYS A 99 3.42 -16.95 -6.10
CA LYS A 99 3.57 -18.22 -6.84
C LYS A 99 2.87 -19.37 -6.12
N GLN A 100 2.57 -20.43 -6.84
CA GLN A 100 1.98 -21.65 -6.29
C GLN A 100 2.83 -22.25 -5.16
N GLY A 101 2.20 -22.59 -4.04
CA GLY A 101 2.86 -23.12 -2.84
C GLY A 101 3.63 -22.09 -2.03
N ASP A 102 3.38 -20.80 -2.24
CA ASP A 102 3.95 -19.72 -1.45
C ASP A 102 3.04 -19.40 -0.24
N ASP A 103 3.07 -20.29 0.75
CA ASP A 103 2.30 -20.12 2.00
C ASP A 103 3.05 -19.31 3.07
N LYS A 104 4.12 -18.59 2.68
CA LYS A 104 4.98 -17.87 3.64
C LYS A 104 4.16 -16.89 4.48
N ILE A 105 3.33 -16.05 3.85
CA ILE A 105 2.51 -15.06 4.57
C ILE A 105 1.46 -15.76 5.44
N TYR A 106 0.77 -16.78 4.92
CA TYR A 106 -0.19 -17.58 5.70
C TYR A 106 0.45 -18.14 6.98
N ASN A 107 1.65 -18.74 6.85
CA ASN A 107 2.38 -19.30 7.98
C ASN A 107 2.85 -18.23 8.98
N LEU A 108 3.21 -17.03 8.52
CA LEU A 108 3.59 -15.92 9.38
C LEU A 108 2.37 -15.34 10.13
N LEU A 109 1.22 -15.23 9.48
CA LEU A 109 -0.03 -14.80 10.13
C LEU A 109 -0.46 -15.84 11.20
N SER A 110 -0.36 -17.11 10.90
CA SER A 110 -0.60 -18.17 11.89
C SER A 110 0.41 -18.10 13.05
N GLY A 111 1.70 -17.93 12.74
CA GLY A 111 2.77 -17.88 13.74
C GLY A 111 2.64 -16.72 14.73
N GLN A 112 2.20 -15.52 14.28
CA GLN A 112 1.99 -14.39 15.18
C GLN A 112 0.83 -14.60 16.16
N MET A 113 -0.09 -15.51 15.87
CA MET A 113 -1.20 -15.89 16.76
C MET A 113 -0.84 -17.07 17.69
N SER A 114 0.43 -17.45 17.78
CA SER A 114 0.85 -18.45 18.76
C SER A 114 0.63 -17.96 20.19
N SER A 115 0.38 -18.87 21.13
CA SER A 115 0.07 -18.58 22.54
C SER A 115 1.14 -17.75 23.27
N ALA A 116 2.35 -17.66 22.71
CA ALA A 116 3.40 -16.79 23.24
C ALA A 116 3.13 -15.29 22.99
N TYR A 117 2.32 -14.95 21.99
CA TYR A 117 2.06 -13.56 21.56
C TYR A 117 0.58 -13.19 21.58
N PHE A 118 -0.32 -14.17 21.37
CA PHE A 118 -1.74 -13.89 21.24
C PHE A 118 -2.58 -15.00 21.95
N PRO A 119 -3.68 -14.64 22.63
CA PRO A 119 -4.44 -15.60 23.44
C PRO A 119 -5.36 -16.53 22.64
N VAL A 120 -5.60 -16.23 21.35
CA VAL A 120 -6.45 -17.02 20.45
C VAL A 120 -5.55 -17.66 19.39
N ASP A 121 -5.58 -18.98 19.28
CA ASP A 121 -4.84 -19.69 18.24
C ASP A 121 -5.46 -19.46 16.86
N PHE A 122 -4.63 -19.44 15.81
CA PHE A 122 -5.10 -19.25 14.43
C PHE A 122 -6.14 -20.30 14.02
N SER A 123 -6.03 -21.52 14.52
CA SER A 123 -6.99 -22.61 14.27
C SER A 123 -8.38 -22.37 14.89
N GLU A 124 -8.51 -21.41 15.81
CA GLU A 124 -9.80 -21.03 16.42
C GLU A 124 -10.58 -20.00 15.55
N LEU A 125 -9.95 -19.45 14.52
CA LEU A 125 -10.64 -18.58 13.55
C LEU A 125 -11.71 -19.38 12.81
N GLN A 126 -12.95 -18.90 12.87
CA GLN A 126 -14.10 -19.61 12.28
C GLN A 126 -14.32 -19.28 10.80
N GLY A 127 -13.68 -18.21 10.30
CA GLY A 127 -13.68 -17.87 8.88
C GLY A 127 -12.94 -18.92 8.07
N ASN A 128 -13.38 -19.14 6.83
CA ASN A 128 -12.68 -20.00 5.89
C ASN A 128 -11.46 -19.26 5.32
N ILE A 129 -10.28 -19.50 5.90
CA ILE A 129 -9.03 -18.83 5.50
C ILE A 129 -8.28 -19.74 4.55
N LEU A 130 -8.08 -19.28 3.32
CA LEU A 130 -7.44 -20.02 2.24
C LEU A 130 -6.15 -19.33 1.82
N SER A 131 -5.17 -20.12 1.37
CA SER A 131 -3.99 -19.63 0.64
C SER A 131 -4.18 -19.89 -0.85
N ASP A 132 -3.86 -18.90 -1.69
CA ASP A 132 -3.88 -18.98 -3.16
C ASP A 132 -2.72 -18.13 -3.72
N PHE A 133 -2.59 -17.99 -5.03
CA PHE A 133 -1.50 -17.25 -5.66
C PHE A 133 -1.96 -16.48 -6.90
N ILE A 134 -1.24 -15.40 -7.25
CA ILE A 134 -1.51 -14.61 -8.45
C ILE A 134 -0.85 -15.24 -9.67
N GLY A 135 0.43 -15.54 -9.59
CA GLY A 135 1.22 -16.04 -10.71
C GLY A 135 1.76 -14.94 -11.62
N GLN A 136 2.71 -15.31 -12.48
CA GLN A 136 3.36 -14.38 -13.38
C GLN A 136 2.38 -13.89 -14.47
N GLY A 137 2.31 -12.56 -14.66
CA GLY A 137 1.42 -11.93 -15.63
C GLY A 137 0.02 -11.64 -15.10
N GLY A 138 -0.16 -11.76 -13.78
CA GLY A 138 -1.42 -11.43 -13.11
C GLY A 138 -2.49 -12.53 -13.20
N ARG A 139 -3.65 -12.26 -12.61
CA ARG A 139 -4.79 -13.15 -12.55
C ARG A 139 -6.11 -12.39 -12.47
N GLU A 140 -7.15 -12.93 -13.12
CA GLU A 140 -8.53 -12.46 -12.94
C GLU A 140 -9.11 -12.97 -11.62
N LEU A 141 -9.50 -12.06 -10.74
CA LEU A 141 -10.15 -12.34 -9.46
C LEU A 141 -11.51 -11.62 -9.43
N ASP A 142 -12.58 -12.38 -9.51
CA ASP A 142 -13.97 -11.89 -9.52
C ASP A 142 -14.19 -10.74 -10.54
N GLY A 143 -13.55 -10.86 -11.73
CA GLY A 143 -13.65 -9.92 -12.84
C GLY A 143 -12.80 -8.66 -12.69
N VAL A 144 -11.80 -8.70 -11.83
CA VAL A 144 -10.75 -7.67 -11.68
C VAL A 144 -9.41 -8.31 -12.02
N HIS A 145 -8.66 -7.71 -12.94
CA HIS A 145 -7.29 -8.14 -13.21
C HIS A 145 -6.36 -7.66 -12.11
N VAL A 146 -5.70 -8.59 -11.44
CA VAL A 146 -4.73 -8.28 -10.38
C VAL A 146 -3.35 -8.78 -10.80
N ASP A 147 -2.36 -7.89 -10.79
CA ASP A 147 -0.96 -8.21 -11.09
C ASP A 147 -0.03 -7.69 -9.98
N TYR A 148 1.23 -8.12 -9.98
CA TYR A 148 2.20 -7.75 -8.96
C TYR A 148 3.58 -7.41 -9.54
N TYR A 149 4.35 -6.62 -8.79
CA TYR A 149 5.71 -6.23 -9.16
C TYR A 149 6.64 -6.29 -7.93
N PRO A 150 7.86 -6.89 -8.06
CA PRO A 150 8.83 -6.94 -6.98
C PRO A 150 9.44 -5.57 -6.75
N GLN A 151 9.55 -5.17 -5.49
CA GLN A 151 10.08 -3.88 -5.06
C GLN A 151 11.38 -4.03 -4.26
N PRO A 152 12.32 -3.05 -4.37
CA PRO A 152 13.53 -3.01 -3.56
C PRO A 152 13.19 -2.62 -2.12
N HIS A 153 13.28 -3.59 -1.23
CA HIS A 153 13.07 -3.43 0.21
C HIS A 153 13.84 -4.53 0.96
N PRO A 154 14.40 -4.28 2.17
CA PRO A 154 15.03 -5.33 2.96
C PRO A 154 14.07 -6.51 3.19
N GLY A 155 14.46 -7.70 2.77
CA GLY A 155 13.60 -8.89 2.79
C GLY A 155 12.66 -9.04 1.59
N GLY A 156 12.57 -8.03 0.70
CA GLY A 156 11.70 -7.97 -0.45
C GLY A 156 10.29 -7.46 -0.11
N SER A 157 9.66 -6.80 -1.06
CA SER A 157 8.28 -6.32 -0.99
C SER A 157 7.61 -6.49 -2.36
N TRP A 158 6.28 -6.43 -2.40
CA TRP A 158 5.46 -6.56 -3.60
C TRP A 158 4.51 -5.39 -3.75
N ALA A 159 4.51 -4.77 -4.94
CA ALA A 159 3.42 -3.90 -5.36
C ALA A 159 2.31 -4.73 -5.99
N PHE A 160 1.07 -4.26 -5.89
CA PHE A 160 -0.10 -4.87 -6.52
C PHE A 160 -0.84 -3.83 -7.37
N SER A 161 -1.33 -4.27 -8.54
CA SER A 161 -2.21 -3.46 -9.38
C SER A 161 -3.57 -4.13 -9.51
N PHE A 162 -4.62 -3.31 -9.57
CA PHE A 162 -6.01 -3.72 -9.72
C PHE A 162 -6.58 -2.98 -10.93
N GLU A 163 -7.05 -3.74 -11.92
CA GLU A 163 -7.56 -3.15 -13.17
C GLU A 163 -8.94 -3.70 -13.51
N LYS A 164 -9.87 -2.81 -13.84
CA LYS A 164 -11.18 -3.15 -14.37
C LYS A 164 -11.75 -2.01 -15.23
N ASN A 165 -12.30 -2.33 -16.39
CA ASN A 165 -12.96 -1.38 -17.30
C ASN A 165 -12.12 -0.14 -17.63
N GLY A 166 -10.81 -0.32 -17.80
CA GLY A 166 -9.85 0.76 -18.11
C GLY A 166 -9.51 1.66 -16.92
N ARG A 167 -9.94 1.30 -15.69
CA ARG A 167 -9.52 1.95 -14.45
C ARG A 167 -8.45 1.13 -13.77
N LYS A 168 -7.46 1.82 -13.18
CA LYS A 168 -6.32 1.19 -12.55
C LYS A 168 -5.95 1.86 -11.23
N ALA A 169 -5.87 1.06 -10.16
CA ALA A 169 -5.24 1.43 -8.90
C ALA A 169 -3.98 0.62 -8.68
N VAL A 170 -2.92 1.24 -8.18
CA VAL A 170 -1.67 0.56 -7.82
C VAL A 170 -1.34 0.85 -6.36
N TYR A 171 -1.07 -0.21 -5.60
CA TYR A 171 -0.55 -0.17 -4.23
C TYR A 171 0.92 -0.58 -4.24
N ALA A 172 1.82 0.34 -3.91
CA ALA A 172 3.28 0.18 -4.01
C ALA A 172 3.97 0.75 -2.76
N THR A 173 3.70 0.14 -1.61
CA THR A 173 4.33 0.50 -0.32
C THR A 173 5.69 -0.16 -0.16
N ASP A 174 6.49 0.33 0.77
CA ASP A 174 7.80 -0.22 1.18
C ASP A 174 8.71 -0.53 -0.01
N SER A 175 9.18 0.55 -0.61
CA SER A 175 9.99 0.47 -1.80
C SER A 175 11.02 1.58 -1.88
N GLU A 176 12.28 1.23 -1.77
CA GLU A 176 13.40 2.17 -1.95
C GLU A 176 13.72 2.35 -3.44
N ILE A 177 12.75 2.89 -4.22
CA ILE A 177 12.94 3.08 -5.66
C ILE A 177 14.13 3.98 -6.02
N ASP A 178 14.66 4.73 -5.07
CA ASP A 178 15.85 5.58 -5.22
C ASP A 178 17.09 4.79 -5.61
N VAL A 179 17.21 3.54 -5.16
CA VAL A 179 18.33 2.67 -5.55
C VAL A 179 18.29 2.29 -7.03
N LEU A 180 17.09 2.37 -7.65
CA LEU A 180 16.85 2.03 -9.05
C LEU A 180 17.10 3.19 -10.03
N ILE A 181 17.40 4.40 -9.57
CA ILE A 181 17.58 5.57 -10.44
C ILE A 181 18.71 5.31 -11.45
N GLU A 182 18.38 5.37 -12.75
CA GLU A 182 19.29 5.06 -13.86
C GLU A 182 20.22 6.24 -14.23
N ASN A 183 19.87 7.47 -13.85
CA ASN A 183 20.60 8.68 -14.22
C ASN A 183 21.11 9.47 -13.00
N LYS A 184 21.60 8.78 -11.97
CA LYS A 184 22.06 9.37 -10.70
C LYS A 184 23.03 10.53 -10.90
N ASP A 185 24.03 10.37 -11.78
CA ASP A 185 25.05 11.39 -12.05
C ASP A 185 24.46 12.71 -12.56
N LYS A 186 23.37 12.65 -13.32
CA LYS A 186 22.71 13.84 -13.91
C LYS A 186 21.77 14.53 -12.94
N THR A 187 21.27 13.81 -11.95
CA THR A 187 20.29 14.30 -10.98
C THR A 187 20.91 14.71 -9.66
N ALA A 188 22.19 14.37 -9.42
CA ALA A 188 22.91 14.78 -8.22
C ALA A 188 23.01 16.31 -8.14
N GLY A 189 22.30 16.90 -7.18
CA GLY A 189 22.25 18.35 -6.98
C GLY A 189 21.49 19.15 -8.06
N ASN A 190 20.93 18.50 -9.08
CA ASN A 190 20.16 19.15 -10.14
C ASN A 190 18.67 18.81 -10.06
N LEU A 191 17.89 19.72 -9.51
CA LEU A 191 16.46 19.56 -9.33
C LEU A 191 15.63 19.77 -10.60
N ASP A 192 16.21 20.26 -11.69
CA ASP A 192 15.53 20.49 -12.98
C ASP A 192 15.52 19.24 -13.86
N VAL A 193 16.32 18.24 -13.50
CA VAL A 193 16.40 16.98 -14.22
C VAL A 193 15.54 15.93 -13.52
N PRO A 194 14.54 15.31 -14.21
CA PRO A 194 13.78 14.22 -13.62
C PRO A 194 14.65 12.97 -13.44
N ARG A 195 14.45 12.27 -12.32
CA ARG A 195 15.07 10.96 -12.09
C ARG A 195 14.44 9.95 -13.04
N LYS A 196 15.25 9.12 -13.68
CA LYS A 196 14.77 8.05 -14.57
C LYS A 196 14.70 6.75 -13.81
N LEU A 197 13.52 6.14 -13.82
CA LEU A 197 13.26 4.84 -13.21
C LEU A 197 13.22 3.75 -14.30
N PRO A 198 13.49 2.47 -13.93
CA PRO A 198 13.50 1.37 -14.90
C PRO A 198 12.18 1.22 -15.64
N LYS A 199 12.28 0.96 -16.94
CA LYS A 199 11.10 0.81 -17.81
C LYS A 199 10.05 -0.17 -17.27
N LYS A 200 10.46 -1.30 -16.69
CA LYS A 200 9.52 -2.29 -16.13
C LYS A 200 8.69 -1.74 -14.97
N LEU A 201 9.28 -0.94 -14.08
CA LEU A 201 8.57 -0.29 -12.99
C LEU A 201 7.62 0.78 -13.53
N VAL A 202 8.09 1.62 -14.46
CA VAL A 202 7.28 2.64 -15.13
C VAL A 202 6.10 2.00 -15.85
N ASP A 203 6.31 0.90 -16.58
CA ASP A 203 5.24 0.19 -17.31
C ASP A 203 4.21 -0.42 -16.34
N PHE A 204 4.64 -0.95 -15.20
CA PHE A 204 3.75 -1.53 -14.19
C PHE A 204 2.77 -0.50 -13.62
N VAL A 205 3.23 0.73 -13.34
CA VAL A 205 2.37 1.81 -12.79
C VAL A 205 1.74 2.69 -13.89
N ARG A 206 2.03 2.42 -15.17
CA ARG A 206 1.62 3.24 -16.32
C ARG A 206 0.12 3.50 -16.35
N GLY A 207 -0.24 4.79 -16.47
CA GLY A 207 -1.60 5.26 -16.67
C GLY A 207 -2.54 4.98 -15.49
N ALA A 208 -2.01 4.66 -14.30
CA ALA A 208 -2.85 4.45 -13.13
C ALA A 208 -3.68 5.70 -12.81
N ASP A 209 -4.98 5.49 -12.54
CA ASP A 209 -5.84 6.56 -12.02
C ASP A 209 -5.41 6.97 -10.61
N LEU A 210 -4.89 5.99 -9.83
CA LEU A 210 -4.30 6.22 -8.52
C LEU A 210 -3.08 5.34 -8.31
N LEU A 211 -1.96 5.97 -7.94
CA LEU A 211 -0.79 5.32 -7.36
C LEU A 211 -0.74 5.62 -5.86
N VAL A 212 -0.86 4.61 -5.02
CA VAL A 212 -0.56 4.67 -3.58
C VAL A 212 0.86 4.19 -3.41
N SER A 213 1.76 5.06 -3.00
CA SER A 213 3.19 4.70 -2.97
C SER A 213 3.88 5.20 -1.71
N ASP A 214 4.84 4.39 -1.24
CA ASP A 214 5.81 4.79 -0.24
C ASP A 214 6.50 6.10 -0.67
N GLY A 215 6.49 7.05 0.22
CA GLY A 215 7.20 8.32 0.12
C GLY A 215 7.57 8.77 1.52
N GLN A 216 8.12 7.84 2.31
CA GLN A 216 8.38 8.04 3.74
C GLN A 216 9.27 9.23 3.97
N TYR A 217 10.33 9.41 3.16
CA TYR A 217 11.36 10.39 3.43
C TYR A 217 11.29 11.66 2.56
N SER A 218 11.72 12.77 3.14
CA SER A 218 12.14 13.97 2.41
C SER A 218 13.50 13.74 1.74
N ASP A 219 13.91 14.63 0.83
CA ASP A 219 15.24 14.58 0.20
C ASP A 219 16.39 14.70 1.21
N GLU A 220 16.19 15.45 2.30
CA GLU A 220 17.21 15.63 3.34
C GLU A 220 17.33 14.39 4.24
N GLU A 221 16.21 13.83 4.67
CA GLU A 221 16.19 12.64 5.53
C GLU A 221 16.80 11.43 4.84
N TYR A 222 16.53 11.26 3.56
CA TYR A 222 17.03 10.11 2.80
C TYR A 222 18.57 10.05 2.77
N LYS A 223 19.28 11.18 2.87
CA LYS A 223 20.76 11.21 2.88
C LYS A 223 21.37 10.34 3.98
N THR A 224 20.67 10.16 5.09
CA THR A 224 21.12 9.36 6.24
C THR A 224 20.37 8.03 6.36
N LYS A 225 19.40 7.78 5.48
CA LYS A 225 18.49 6.62 5.53
C LYS A 225 18.54 5.78 4.26
N GLU A 226 19.56 5.98 3.41
CA GLU A 226 19.77 5.12 2.25
C GLU A 226 20.02 3.68 2.70
N GLY A 227 19.34 2.71 2.06
CA GLY A 227 19.37 1.30 2.46
C GLY A 227 18.35 0.91 3.52
N TRP A 228 17.50 1.84 3.97
CA TRP A 228 16.45 1.56 4.95
C TRP A 228 15.15 1.02 4.31
N GLY A 229 15.11 0.98 2.97
CA GLY A 229 14.01 0.34 2.23
C GLY A 229 12.86 1.25 1.84
N HIS A 230 12.99 2.58 1.99
CA HIS A 230 11.92 3.55 1.72
C HIS A 230 12.36 4.67 0.79
N ALA A 231 11.41 5.19 0.00
CA ALA A 231 11.66 6.19 -1.02
C ALA A 231 11.61 7.63 -0.50
N ARG A 232 12.32 8.49 -1.25
CA ARG A 232 12.04 9.93 -1.22
C ARG A 232 10.70 10.21 -1.92
N ALA A 233 9.84 11.00 -1.30
CA ALA A 233 8.56 11.39 -1.89
C ALA A 233 8.73 12.07 -3.28
N THR A 234 9.82 12.83 -3.48
CA THR A 234 10.12 13.48 -4.77
C THR A 234 10.55 12.49 -5.87
N THR A 235 11.14 11.34 -5.54
CA THR A 235 11.46 10.29 -6.51
C THR A 235 10.19 9.58 -6.97
N VAL A 236 9.23 9.40 -6.06
CA VAL A 236 7.91 8.85 -6.40
C VAL A 236 7.14 9.80 -7.33
N VAL A 237 7.25 11.12 -7.14
CA VAL A 237 6.71 12.11 -8.10
C VAL A 237 7.31 11.89 -9.48
N ASP A 238 8.63 11.71 -9.59
CA ASP A 238 9.31 11.49 -10.88
C ASP A 238 8.80 10.20 -11.55
N LEU A 239 8.61 9.11 -10.80
CA LEU A 239 8.01 7.87 -11.29
C LEU A 239 6.58 8.11 -11.82
N ALA A 240 5.75 8.78 -11.02
CA ALA A 240 4.35 9.02 -11.37
C ALA A 240 4.22 9.87 -12.64
N LEU A 241 5.07 10.89 -12.80
CA LEU A 241 5.10 11.72 -14.02
C LEU A 241 5.56 10.93 -15.25
N GLN A 242 6.62 10.11 -15.13
CA GLN A 242 7.10 9.26 -16.22
C GLN A 242 6.06 8.25 -16.69
N ALA A 243 5.25 7.75 -15.76
CA ALA A 243 4.23 6.73 -16.03
C ALA A 243 2.88 7.33 -16.46
N GLY A 244 2.70 8.65 -16.41
CA GLY A 244 1.43 9.29 -16.72
C GLY A 244 0.32 8.96 -15.72
N VAL A 245 0.67 8.79 -14.46
CA VAL A 245 -0.26 8.60 -13.34
C VAL A 245 -1.11 9.85 -13.16
N GLN A 246 -2.41 9.68 -12.87
CA GLN A 246 -3.31 10.82 -12.70
C GLN A 246 -3.29 11.36 -11.26
N GLN A 247 -3.29 10.48 -10.26
CA GLN A 247 -3.27 10.84 -8.86
C GLN A 247 -2.21 10.03 -8.11
N LEU A 248 -1.42 10.71 -7.27
CA LEU A 248 -0.41 10.11 -6.40
C LEU A 248 -0.77 10.35 -4.93
N ALA A 249 -1.00 9.27 -4.20
CA ALA A 249 -1.11 9.28 -2.76
C ALA A 249 0.25 8.92 -2.15
N ILE A 250 0.92 9.88 -1.50
CA ILE A 250 2.11 9.62 -0.70
C ILE A 250 1.64 8.89 0.56
N PHE A 251 2.15 7.69 0.74
CA PHE A 251 1.76 6.73 1.76
C PHE A 251 2.93 6.38 2.67
N HIS A 252 2.70 5.54 3.67
CA HIS A 252 3.72 5.03 4.58
C HIS A 252 4.48 6.16 5.31
N HIS A 253 3.71 7.09 5.92
CA HIS A 253 4.28 8.25 6.61
C HIS A 253 5.20 7.83 7.75
N ASP A 254 6.38 8.43 7.84
CA ASP A 254 7.36 8.17 8.90
C ASP A 254 6.70 8.33 10.28
N PRO A 255 6.92 7.41 11.23
CA PRO A 255 6.33 7.50 12.58
C PRO A 255 6.71 8.76 13.36
N MET A 256 7.82 9.40 12.99
CA MET A 256 8.25 10.67 13.61
C MET A 256 7.64 11.91 12.94
N HIS A 257 6.95 11.75 11.80
CA HIS A 257 6.33 12.89 11.12
C HIS A 257 5.02 13.29 11.78
N THR A 258 4.94 14.55 12.19
CA THR A 258 3.68 15.20 12.54
C THR A 258 2.84 15.46 11.29
N ASP A 259 1.57 15.82 11.49
CA ASP A 259 0.68 16.21 10.39
C ASP A 259 1.26 17.38 9.57
N ASP A 260 1.86 18.37 10.23
CA ASP A 260 2.51 19.51 9.55
C ASP A 260 3.72 19.06 8.70
N MET A 261 4.55 18.15 9.20
CA MET A 261 5.68 17.60 8.44
C MET A 261 5.22 16.83 7.21
N VAL A 262 4.09 16.11 7.29
CA VAL A 262 3.50 15.46 6.13
C VAL A 262 3.01 16.51 5.12
N GLU A 263 2.37 17.59 5.56
CA GLU A 263 1.95 18.69 4.68
C GLU A 263 3.12 19.35 3.97
N ASP A 264 4.19 19.66 4.71
CA ASP A 264 5.42 20.22 4.14
C ASP A 264 6.03 19.30 3.07
N LYS A 265 6.05 17.99 3.32
CA LYS A 265 6.51 16.98 2.36
C LYS A 265 5.64 16.98 1.09
N ILE A 266 4.32 17.06 1.23
CA ILE A 266 3.41 17.17 0.08
C ILE A 266 3.61 18.48 -0.69
N ALA A 267 3.84 19.59 0.00
CA ALA A 267 4.16 20.86 -0.64
C ALA A 267 5.49 20.80 -1.44
N VAL A 268 6.50 20.04 -0.95
CA VAL A 268 7.74 19.76 -1.71
C VAL A 268 7.44 18.95 -2.96
N CYS A 269 6.58 17.93 -2.86
CA CYS A 269 6.14 17.14 -4.03
C CYS A 269 5.44 18.02 -5.07
N GLN A 270 4.55 18.93 -4.65
CA GLN A 270 3.88 19.86 -5.58
C GLN A 270 4.89 20.76 -6.28
N ARG A 271 5.85 21.36 -5.54
CA ARG A 271 6.93 22.17 -6.15
C ARG A 271 7.76 21.37 -7.16
N ARG A 272 7.97 20.05 -6.92
CA ARG A 272 8.65 19.15 -7.86
C ARG A 272 7.85 18.99 -9.15
N ILE A 273 6.55 18.77 -9.05
CA ILE A 273 5.63 18.67 -10.21
C ILE A 273 5.65 19.95 -11.03
N ASP A 274 5.51 21.11 -10.38
CA ASP A 274 5.50 22.42 -11.03
C ASP A 274 6.81 22.70 -11.78
N ARG A 275 7.95 22.38 -11.15
CA ARG A 275 9.29 22.55 -11.73
C ARG A 275 9.48 21.70 -12.99
N LEU A 276 8.93 20.49 -12.99
CA LEU A 276 9.01 19.59 -14.15
C LEU A 276 7.92 19.84 -15.21
N GLY A 277 7.03 20.82 -14.99
CA GLY A 277 5.93 21.15 -15.89
C GLY A 277 4.89 20.04 -16.04
N GLY A 278 4.79 19.16 -15.03
CA GLY A 278 3.90 18.00 -15.04
C GLY A 278 2.46 18.31 -14.67
N LYS A 279 1.57 17.35 -14.99
CA LYS A 279 0.17 17.38 -14.55
C LYS A 279 -0.07 16.12 -13.73
N LEU A 280 0.01 16.24 -12.42
CA LEU A 280 -0.18 15.17 -11.46
C LEU A 280 -0.86 15.75 -10.22
N ARG A 281 -1.93 15.13 -9.76
CA ARG A 281 -2.50 15.46 -8.45
C ARG A 281 -1.76 14.68 -7.37
N VAL A 282 -1.02 15.37 -6.50
CA VAL A 282 -0.35 14.75 -5.35
C VAL A 282 -1.05 15.10 -4.04
N PHE A 283 -1.13 14.16 -3.11
CA PHE A 283 -1.65 14.36 -1.76
C PHE A 283 -1.08 13.33 -0.79
N GLY A 284 -1.11 13.62 0.51
CA GLY A 284 -0.80 12.63 1.55
C GLY A 284 -1.98 11.69 1.76
N ALA A 285 -1.75 10.39 1.74
CA ALA A 285 -2.76 9.42 2.13
C ALA A 285 -3.21 9.69 3.57
N ARG A 286 -4.53 9.65 3.81
CA ARG A 286 -5.13 9.98 5.10
C ARG A 286 -6.20 8.96 5.46
N GLU A 287 -6.18 8.47 6.69
CA GLU A 287 -7.20 7.55 7.19
C GLU A 287 -8.61 8.08 7.00
N GLY A 288 -9.53 7.20 6.68
CA GLY A 288 -10.94 7.49 6.44
C GLY A 288 -11.26 8.11 5.07
N VAL A 289 -10.25 8.57 4.32
CA VAL A 289 -10.48 9.12 2.98
C VAL A 289 -10.77 7.99 2.00
N GLU A 290 -11.86 8.13 1.26
CA GLU A 290 -12.26 7.27 0.16
C GLU A 290 -12.19 8.06 -1.16
N LEU A 291 -11.58 7.44 -2.16
CA LEU A 291 -11.48 7.98 -3.51
C LEU A 291 -12.29 7.11 -4.45
N ARG A 292 -13.05 7.75 -5.32
CA ARG A 292 -13.75 7.12 -6.43
C ARG A 292 -12.95 7.34 -7.72
N LEU A 293 -12.70 6.26 -8.48
CA LEU A 293 -11.87 6.29 -9.68
C LEU A 293 -12.66 6.26 -11.00
N ASP A 294 -13.97 5.98 -10.93
CA ASP A 294 -14.89 5.93 -12.08
C ASP A 294 -15.85 7.12 -12.14
#